data_dbd7dd2a7e16fdac7cb2f7d6f5a91301
#
_entry.id   dbd7dd2a7e16fdac7cb2f7d6f5a91301
#
_cell.length_a   1.000
_cell.length_b   1.000
_cell.length_c   1.000
_cell.angle_alpha   90.00
_cell.angle_beta   90.00
_cell.angle_gamma   90.00
#
_symmetry.space_group_name_H-M   'P 1'
#
loop_
_entity.id
_entity.type
_entity.pdbx_description
1 polymer ?
#
loop_
_entity_poly.entity_id
_entity_poly.type
_entity_poly.pdbx_seq_one_letter_code
_entity_poly.pdbx_strand_id
1 'polypeptide(L)'
;MIASLAAQSQQPVQPDLKALKVRQQGAWSSGDYAIVGTTLQIVGEQLCEALDIRAGQKVLDVAAGNGNATLAAARRWCDVVSTDYVPSLLARGRNRAAAEGLSIR
;
A
#
# COMPACT_ATOMS: atom_id res chain seq x y z
N MET A 1 -52.33 -4.24 -29.67
CA MET A 1 -51.84 -3.30 -28.66
C MET A 1 -50.44 -3.73 -28.24
N ILE A 2 -49.44 -3.03 -28.73
CA ILE A 2 -48.05 -3.35 -28.41
C ILE A 2 -47.74 -2.62 -27.11
N ALA A 3 -47.64 -3.39 -26.02
CA ALA A 3 -47.13 -2.83 -24.80
C ALA A 3 -45.64 -2.48 -25.04
N SER A 4 -45.35 -1.20 -25.11
CA SER A 4 -43.98 -0.74 -25.08
C SER A 4 -43.41 -1.11 -23.70
N LEU A 5 -42.67 -2.17 -23.67
CA LEU A 5 -41.75 -2.40 -22.56
C LEU A 5 -40.64 -1.32 -22.72
N ALA A 6 -40.92 -0.14 -22.13
CA ALA A 6 -39.85 0.78 -21.89
C ALA A 6 -38.80 0.02 -21.11
N ALA A 7 -37.68 -0.25 -21.75
CA ALA A 7 -36.52 -0.77 -21.04
C ALA A 7 -36.25 0.19 -19.88
N GLN A 8 -36.58 -0.23 -18.67
CA GLN A 8 -36.18 0.50 -17.50
C GLN A 8 -34.65 0.46 -17.54
N SER A 9 -34.05 1.60 -17.91
CA SER A 9 -32.63 1.76 -17.78
C SER A 9 -32.29 1.59 -16.30
N GLN A 10 -31.87 0.40 -15.91
CA GLN A 10 -31.34 0.21 -14.59
C GLN A 10 -30.09 1.09 -14.52
N GLN A 11 -30.22 2.16 -13.74
CA GLN A 11 -29.01 2.93 -13.41
C GLN A 11 -28.00 1.98 -12.77
N PRO A 12 -26.71 2.02 -13.18
CA PRO A 12 -25.71 1.18 -12.56
C PRO A 12 -25.71 1.45 -11.06
N VAL A 13 -25.84 0.38 -10.28
CA VAL A 13 -25.76 0.47 -8.82
C VAL A 13 -24.38 1.01 -8.48
N GLN A 14 -24.33 2.20 -7.88
CA GLN A 14 -23.09 2.79 -7.41
C GLN A 14 -22.54 1.91 -6.28
N PRO A 15 -21.28 1.48 -6.33
CA PRO A 15 -20.70 0.69 -5.27
C PRO A 15 -20.60 1.52 -3.98
N ASP A 16 -20.92 0.90 -2.85
CA ASP A 16 -20.65 1.51 -1.55
C ASP A 16 -19.14 1.43 -1.26
N LEU A 17 -18.43 2.47 -1.64
CA LEU A 17 -16.98 2.55 -1.50
C LEU A 17 -16.53 2.49 -0.04
N LYS A 18 -17.35 3.00 0.87
CA LYS A 18 -17.04 2.96 2.30
C LYS A 18 -17.10 1.52 2.84
N ALA A 19 -18.16 0.79 2.53
CA ALA A 19 -18.29 -0.62 2.89
C ALA A 19 -17.21 -1.48 2.23
N LEU A 20 -16.89 -1.20 0.97
CA LEU A 20 -15.82 -1.88 0.25
C LEU A 20 -14.47 -1.66 0.94
N LYS A 21 -14.14 -0.43 1.31
CA LYS A 21 -12.90 -0.10 2.02
C LYS A 21 -12.78 -0.84 3.36
N VAL A 22 -13.87 -0.89 4.13
CA VAL A 22 -13.91 -1.62 5.42
C VAL A 22 -13.63 -3.11 5.21
N ARG A 23 -14.25 -3.73 4.20
CA ARG A 23 -14.00 -5.15 3.90
C ARG A 23 -12.56 -5.41 3.46
N GLN A 24 -12.01 -4.56 2.61
CA GLN A 24 -10.61 -4.67 2.17
C GLN A 24 -9.65 -4.49 3.35
N GLN A 25 -9.87 -3.50 4.18
CA GLN A 25 -9.05 -3.28 5.37
C GLN A 25 -9.10 -4.48 6.32
N GLY A 26 -10.28 -5.08 6.52
CA GLY A 26 -10.44 -6.31 7.29
C GLY A 26 -9.66 -7.48 6.71
N ALA A 27 -9.74 -7.67 5.40
CA ALA A 27 -9.01 -8.74 4.71
C ALA A 27 -7.49 -8.58 4.84
N TRP A 28 -6.96 -7.38 4.61
CA TRP A 28 -5.52 -7.12 4.73
C TRP A 28 -5.02 -7.14 6.18
N SER A 29 -5.90 -6.94 7.16
CA SER A 29 -5.58 -7.02 8.59
C SER A 29 -5.68 -8.44 9.15
N SER A 30 -6.31 -9.38 8.45
CA SER A 30 -6.67 -10.70 8.95
C SER A 30 -5.51 -11.68 9.09
N GLY A 31 -4.37 -11.38 8.45
CA GLY A 31 -3.18 -12.22 8.48
C GLY A 31 -1.93 -11.40 8.69
N ASP A 32 -0.80 -12.09 8.90
CA ASP A 32 0.50 -11.44 8.96
C ASP A 32 1.14 -11.39 7.57
N TYR A 33 0.73 -10.42 6.79
CA TYR A 33 1.29 -10.20 5.45
C TYR A 33 2.77 -9.78 5.47
N ALA A 34 3.30 -9.38 6.62
CA ALA A 34 4.72 -9.11 6.76
C ALA A 34 5.56 -10.37 6.55
N ILE A 35 5.06 -11.54 6.93
CA ILE A 35 5.73 -12.83 6.68
C ILE A 35 5.86 -13.08 5.18
N VAL A 36 4.77 -12.92 4.44
CA VAL A 36 4.79 -13.04 2.97
C VAL A 36 5.65 -11.93 2.37
N GLY A 37 5.51 -10.71 2.86
CA GLY A 37 6.24 -9.53 2.39
C GLY A 37 7.76 -9.69 2.48
N THR A 38 8.28 -10.39 3.49
CA THR A 38 9.73 -10.60 3.60
C THR A 38 10.32 -11.42 2.45
N THR A 39 9.53 -12.25 1.81
CA THR A 39 9.96 -13.01 0.61
C THR A 39 10.05 -12.13 -0.63
N LEU A 40 9.48 -10.92 -0.60
CA LEU A 40 9.37 -9.99 -1.71
C LEU A 40 10.22 -8.72 -1.52
N GLN A 41 11.13 -8.70 -0.57
CA GLN A 41 11.98 -7.53 -0.30
C GLN A 41 12.75 -7.06 -1.54
N ILE A 42 13.22 -7.98 -2.34
CA ILE A 42 13.98 -7.68 -3.56
C ILE A 42 13.16 -6.83 -4.55
N VAL A 43 11.84 -6.94 -4.55
CA VAL A 43 10.97 -6.15 -5.43
C VAL A 43 11.07 -4.66 -5.11
N GLY A 44 11.09 -4.29 -3.82
CA GLY A 44 11.29 -2.90 -3.40
C GLY A 44 12.66 -2.36 -3.82
N GLU A 45 13.71 -3.15 -3.70
CA GLU A 45 15.05 -2.77 -4.13
C GLU A 45 15.13 -2.58 -5.65
N GLN A 46 14.57 -3.52 -6.41
CA GLN A 46 14.53 -3.44 -7.87
C GLN A 46 13.71 -2.24 -8.37
N LEU A 47 12.60 -1.91 -7.67
CA LEU A 47 11.80 -0.73 -8.00
C LEU A 47 12.60 0.55 -7.82
N CYS A 48 13.27 0.71 -6.69
CA CYS A 48 14.11 1.88 -6.43
C CYS A 48 15.26 2.00 -7.42
N GLU A 49 15.85 0.90 -7.82
CA GLU A 49 16.91 0.85 -8.83
C GLU A 49 16.36 1.28 -10.20
N ALA A 50 15.22 0.73 -10.62
CA ALA A 50 14.58 1.07 -11.90
C ALA A 50 14.17 2.55 -11.97
N LEU A 51 13.76 3.14 -10.85
CA LEU A 51 13.41 4.56 -10.75
C LEU A 51 14.63 5.48 -10.58
N ASP A 52 15.82 4.92 -10.44
CA ASP A 52 17.05 5.67 -10.16
C ASP A 52 16.89 6.65 -8.98
N ILE A 53 16.30 6.16 -7.89
CA ILE A 53 16.07 6.97 -6.69
C ILE A 53 17.39 7.34 -6.04
N ARG A 54 17.54 8.63 -5.74
CA ARG A 54 18.78 9.21 -5.22
C ARG A 54 18.61 9.83 -3.85
N ALA A 55 19.70 9.90 -3.12
CA ALA A 55 19.76 10.53 -1.79
C ALA A 55 19.17 11.95 -1.82
N GLY A 56 18.41 12.28 -0.78
CA GLY A 56 17.76 13.57 -0.62
C GLY A 56 16.42 13.74 -1.35
N GLN A 57 16.05 12.81 -2.20
CA GLN A 57 14.74 12.86 -2.84
C GLN A 57 13.62 12.55 -1.85
N LYS A 58 12.47 13.19 -2.05
CA LYS A 58 11.24 12.92 -1.29
C LYS A 58 10.48 11.79 -1.95
N VAL A 59 10.13 10.78 -1.18
CA VAL A 59 9.41 9.59 -1.64
C VAL A 59 8.14 9.42 -0.83
N LEU A 60 7.03 9.21 -1.51
CA LEU A 60 5.78 8.80 -0.90
C LEU A 60 5.49 7.35 -1.30
N ASP A 61 5.43 6.47 -0.32
CA ASP A 61 5.06 5.07 -0.50
C ASP A 61 3.59 4.88 -0.09
N VAL A 62 2.72 4.69 -1.08
CA VAL A 62 1.29 4.50 -0.89
C VAL A 62 0.97 3.02 -0.81
N ALA A 63 0.17 2.63 0.18
CA ALA A 63 -0.08 1.23 0.51
C ALA A 63 1.22 0.47 0.82
N ALA A 64 2.03 1.07 1.67
CA ALA A 64 3.40 0.65 1.95
C ALA A 64 3.50 -0.75 2.58
N GLY A 65 2.42 -1.24 3.19
CA GLY A 65 2.43 -2.49 3.92
C GLY A 65 3.48 -2.47 5.03
N ASN A 66 4.29 -3.51 5.11
CA ASN A 66 5.39 -3.61 6.08
C ASN A 66 6.67 -2.87 5.65
N GLY A 67 6.63 -2.12 4.56
CA GLY A 67 7.67 -1.16 4.19
C GLY A 67 8.78 -1.67 3.28
N ASN A 68 8.55 -2.66 2.44
CA ASN A 68 9.61 -3.15 1.54
C ASN A 68 10.16 -2.05 0.63
N ALA A 69 9.31 -1.29 -0.05
CA ALA A 69 9.72 -0.16 -0.88
C ALA A 69 10.17 1.04 -0.03
N THR A 70 9.46 1.31 1.08
CA THR A 70 9.83 2.37 2.04
C THR A 70 11.27 2.22 2.50
N LEU A 71 11.64 1.03 2.98
CA LEU A 71 12.99 0.77 3.50
C LEU A 71 14.04 0.78 2.41
N ALA A 72 13.71 0.28 1.21
CA ALA A 72 14.61 0.34 0.07
C ALA A 72 14.95 1.80 -0.29
N ALA A 73 13.98 2.70 -0.28
CA ALA A 73 14.20 4.12 -0.50
C ALA A 73 14.98 4.77 0.67
N ALA A 74 14.65 4.41 1.91
CA ALA A 74 15.35 4.93 3.09
C ALA A 74 16.82 4.51 3.12
N ARG A 75 17.16 3.31 2.68
CA ARG A 75 18.55 2.85 2.53
C ARG A 75 19.33 3.65 1.50
N ARG A 76 18.64 4.34 0.60
CA ARG A 76 19.21 5.25 -0.40
C ARG A 76 19.25 6.70 0.08
N TRP A 77 19.03 6.94 1.38
CA TRP A 77 19.04 8.25 2.02
C TRP A 77 17.95 9.20 1.50
N CYS A 78 16.82 8.65 1.06
CA CYS A 78 15.66 9.44 0.70
C CYS A 78 14.88 9.90 1.94
N ASP A 79 14.14 10.99 1.83
CA ASP A 79 13.14 11.43 2.80
C ASP A 79 11.82 10.72 2.47
N VAL A 80 11.49 9.67 3.23
CA VAL A 80 10.39 8.76 2.89
C VAL A 80 9.22 8.92 3.84
N VAL A 81 8.03 9.05 3.26
CA VAL A 81 6.75 8.95 3.95
C VAL A 81 6.06 7.67 3.50
N SER A 82 5.68 6.82 4.43
CA SER A 82 4.90 5.62 4.16
C SER A 82 3.47 5.80 4.64
N THR A 83 2.52 5.34 3.83
CA THR A 83 1.10 5.37 4.15
C THR A 83 0.48 4.00 3.91
N ASP A 84 -0.43 3.62 4.78
CA ASP A 84 -1.24 2.42 4.64
C ASP A 84 -2.50 2.57 5.48
N TYR A 85 -3.56 1.92 5.08
CA TYR A 85 -4.79 1.91 5.88
C TYR A 85 -4.87 0.74 6.87
N VAL A 86 -3.79 -0.05 6.97
CA VAL A 86 -3.62 -1.11 7.97
C VAL A 86 -2.53 -0.71 8.95
N PRO A 87 -2.89 -0.17 10.13
CA PRO A 87 -1.91 0.35 11.11
C PRO A 87 -0.89 -0.67 11.57
N SER A 88 -1.28 -1.94 11.68
CA SER A 88 -0.38 -3.02 12.12
C SER A 88 0.77 -3.26 11.13
N LEU A 89 0.54 -3.09 9.83
CA LEU A 89 1.59 -3.20 8.82
C LEU A 89 2.57 -2.03 8.90
N LEU A 90 2.06 -0.80 9.08
CA LEU A 90 2.92 0.37 9.30
C LEU A 90 3.78 0.23 10.56
N ALA A 91 3.22 -0.33 11.64
CA ALA A 91 3.97 -0.59 12.87
C ALA A 91 5.14 -1.56 12.62
N ARG A 92 4.92 -2.59 11.82
CA ARG A 92 6.00 -3.51 11.43
C ARG A 92 7.07 -2.82 10.59
N GLY A 93 6.68 -1.94 9.68
CA GLY A 93 7.61 -1.12 8.91
C GLY A 93 8.48 -0.24 9.79
N ARG A 94 7.89 0.41 10.80
CA ARG A 94 8.64 1.20 11.78
C ARG A 94 9.62 0.36 12.59
N ASN A 95 9.23 -0.83 13.01
CA ASN A 95 10.11 -1.74 13.74
C ASN A 95 11.30 -2.18 12.88
N ARG A 96 11.05 -2.49 11.62
CA ARG A 96 12.12 -2.82 10.67
C ARG A 96 13.07 -1.64 10.46
N ALA A 97 12.54 -0.45 10.27
CA ALA A 97 13.35 0.76 10.12
C ALA A 97 14.22 1.01 11.35
N ALA A 98 13.65 0.89 12.55
CA ALA A 98 14.38 1.05 13.80
C ALA A 98 15.51 0.04 13.93
N ALA A 99 15.28 -1.23 13.56
CA ALA A 99 16.30 -2.28 13.59
C ALA A 99 17.49 -1.99 12.65
N GLU A 100 17.24 -1.27 11.56
CA GLU A 100 18.27 -0.87 10.59
C GLU A 100 18.83 0.55 10.87
N GLY A 101 18.33 1.26 11.88
CA GLY A 101 18.72 2.65 12.13
C GLY A 101 18.23 3.64 11.08
N LEU A 102 17.17 3.29 10.36
CA LEU A 102 16.59 4.14 9.31
C LEU A 102 15.50 5.05 9.87
N SER A 103 15.43 6.27 9.34
CA SER A 103 14.36 7.23 9.65
C SER A 103 13.32 7.22 8.54
N ILE A 104 12.07 6.93 8.91
CA ILE A 104 10.90 6.97 8.02
C ILE A 104 9.75 7.68 8.71
N ARG A 105 8.79 8.19 7.93
CA ARG A 105 7.57 8.82 8.44
C ARG A 105 6.34 8.12 7.94
#